data_bd08e353ce6f2c852c95fe6c64ba2dd1
#
_entry.id   bd08e353ce6f2c852c95fe6c64ba2dd1
#
_cell.length_a   1.000
_cell.length_b   1.000
_cell.length_c   1.000
_cell.angle_alpha   90.00
_cell.angle_beta   90.00
_cell.angle_gamma   90.00
#
_symmetry.space_group_name_H-M   'P 1'
#
loop_
_entity.id
_entity.type
_entity.pdbx_description
1 polymer ?
#
loop_
_entity_poly.entity_id
_entity_poly.type
_entity_poly.pdbx_seq_one_letter_code
_entity_poly.pdbx_strand_id
1 'polypeptide(L)'
;MRLKDLIFLFIPVLVTCQEAKDTEIWGPIPEEVYTISDSAPPTDAIILFDGSDLSKWKPRWGKDKSEWQINKDGSVTVVFDDTGGIETKENFSSVQLHVEWKTSEDTSFTNQERSNSGVFLQGRYEIQILDSYKSPTYVNGQAGSVYKQYIPL
;
A
#
# COMPACT_ATOMS: atom_id res chain seq x y z
N MET A 1 -22.53 -73.45 23.45
CA MET A 1 -22.11 -72.26 22.76
C MET A 1 -21.20 -71.52 23.76
N ARG A 2 -19.86 -71.51 23.54
CA ARG A 2 -18.90 -70.98 24.49
C ARG A 2 -18.74 -69.46 24.17
N LEU A 3 -19.07 -68.66 25.15
CA LEU A 3 -18.83 -67.22 25.09
C LEU A 3 -17.30 -66.98 25.20
N LYS A 4 -16.68 -66.48 24.17
CA LYS A 4 -15.26 -66.12 24.19
C LYS A 4 -15.11 -64.81 24.94
N ASP A 5 -14.35 -64.88 26.02
CA ASP A 5 -14.00 -63.70 26.83
C ASP A 5 -13.21 -62.67 25.98
N LEU A 6 -13.82 -61.55 25.61
CA LEU A 6 -13.18 -60.43 24.92
C LEU A 6 -12.55 -59.54 26.00
N ILE A 7 -11.24 -59.72 26.21
CA ILE A 7 -10.49 -58.84 27.10
C ILE A 7 -10.25 -57.50 26.39
N PHE A 8 -10.94 -56.44 26.81
CA PHE A 8 -10.64 -55.07 26.41
C PHE A 8 -9.42 -54.58 27.18
N LEU A 9 -8.26 -54.47 26.51
CA LEU A 9 -7.09 -53.82 27.05
C LEU A 9 -7.29 -52.29 27.01
N PHE A 10 -7.60 -51.70 28.14
CA PHE A 10 -7.69 -50.24 28.28
C PHE A 10 -6.27 -49.71 28.42
N ILE A 11 -5.70 -49.14 27.37
CA ILE A 11 -4.44 -48.38 27.41
C ILE A 11 -4.79 -46.97 27.82
N PRO A 12 -4.42 -46.49 29.03
CA PRO A 12 -4.62 -45.10 29.39
C PRO A 12 -3.70 -44.24 28.51
N VAL A 13 -4.28 -43.42 27.65
CA VAL A 13 -3.54 -42.36 26.97
C VAL A 13 -3.29 -41.24 27.99
N LEU A 14 -2.06 -41.17 28.48
CA LEU A 14 -1.62 -40.03 29.28
C LEU A 14 -1.58 -38.78 28.36
N VAL A 15 -2.61 -37.98 28.40
CA VAL A 15 -2.59 -36.62 27.82
C VAL A 15 -1.74 -35.77 28.75
N THR A 16 -0.48 -35.57 28.42
CA THR A 16 0.35 -34.58 29.08
C THR A 16 -0.10 -33.22 28.62
N CYS A 17 -0.67 -32.45 29.55
CA CYS A 17 -0.97 -31.04 29.30
C CYS A 17 0.37 -30.29 29.17
N GLN A 18 0.64 -29.69 28.02
CA GLN A 18 1.82 -28.88 27.79
C GLN A 18 1.70 -27.61 28.62
N GLU A 19 2.70 -27.27 29.41
CA GLU A 19 2.72 -26.03 30.15
C GLU A 19 3.02 -24.85 29.21
N ALA A 20 2.50 -23.65 29.49
CA ALA A 20 2.70 -22.48 28.65
C ALA A 20 4.18 -22.18 28.39
N LYS A 21 5.04 -22.37 29.39
CA LYS A 21 6.50 -22.20 29.27
C LYS A 21 7.16 -23.10 28.24
N ASP A 22 6.58 -24.25 27.93
CA ASP A 22 7.15 -25.22 26.97
C ASP A 22 7.00 -24.75 25.51
N THR A 23 6.14 -23.75 25.27
CA THR A 23 5.89 -23.15 23.95
C THR A 23 6.30 -21.69 23.86
N GLU A 24 6.84 -21.13 24.95
CA GLU A 24 7.32 -19.75 24.95
C GLU A 24 8.56 -19.61 24.05
N ILE A 25 8.45 -18.74 23.05
CA ILE A 25 9.55 -18.37 22.18
C ILE A 25 9.79 -16.85 22.35
N TRP A 26 10.94 -16.52 22.92
CA TRP A 26 11.31 -15.14 23.22
C TRP A 26 12.03 -14.40 22.08
N GLY A 27 12.20 -15.04 20.95
CA GLY A 27 12.86 -14.46 19.78
C GLY A 27 12.16 -14.82 18.48
N PRO A 28 12.34 -14.03 17.42
CA PRO A 28 13.09 -12.76 17.44
C PRO A 28 12.34 -11.64 18.17
N ILE A 29 13.08 -10.76 18.85
CA ILE A 29 12.53 -9.52 19.42
C ILE A 29 12.30 -8.58 18.25
N PRO A 30 11.08 -8.02 18.05
CA PRO A 30 10.81 -7.04 17.00
C PRO A 30 11.73 -5.83 17.13
N GLU A 31 12.19 -5.32 15.99
CA GLU A 31 12.92 -4.06 15.95
C GLU A 31 11.99 -2.90 16.33
N GLU A 32 12.50 -1.99 17.16
CA GLU A 32 11.74 -0.81 17.57
C GLU A 32 11.69 0.20 16.42
N VAL A 33 10.50 0.52 15.96
CA VAL A 33 10.24 1.52 14.93
C VAL A 33 9.76 2.80 15.59
N TYR A 34 10.41 3.91 15.28
CA TYR A 34 10.07 5.23 15.82
C TYR A 34 10.24 6.33 14.76
N THR A 35 9.69 7.50 15.02
CA THR A 35 9.89 8.70 14.20
C THR A 35 10.78 9.69 14.96
N ILE A 36 11.70 10.35 14.24
CA ILE A 36 12.59 11.36 14.82
C ILE A 36 11.82 12.66 15.16
N SER A 37 10.76 12.93 14.40
CA SER A 37 9.85 14.06 14.61
C SER A 37 8.49 13.72 13.99
N ASP A 38 7.46 14.53 14.27
CA ASP A 38 6.11 14.35 13.74
C ASP A 38 6.04 14.43 12.20
N SER A 39 7.02 15.05 11.56
CA SER A 39 7.12 15.18 10.10
C SER A 39 8.14 14.23 9.46
N ALA A 40 8.87 13.46 10.27
CA ALA A 40 9.84 12.51 9.74
C ALA A 40 9.19 11.14 9.46
N PRO A 41 9.63 10.45 8.40
CA PRO A 41 9.19 9.07 8.18
C PRO A 41 9.66 8.16 9.31
N PRO A 42 8.99 7.00 9.54
CA PRO A 42 9.46 5.97 10.46
C PRO A 42 10.86 5.49 10.10
N THR A 43 11.61 5.01 11.11
CA THR A 43 13.01 4.58 10.92
C THR A 43 13.20 3.40 9.98
N ASP A 44 12.16 2.61 9.75
CA ASP A 44 12.12 1.48 8.80
C ASP A 44 11.54 1.87 7.42
N ALA A 45 11.21 3.15 7.20
CA ALA A 45 10.60 3.58 5.95
C ALA A 45 11.55 3.48 4.76
N ILE A 46 11.06 2.94 3.66
CA ILE A 46 11.70 3.00 2.35
C ILE A 46 11.27 4.30 1.67
N ILE A 47 12.15 5.28 1.61
CA ILE A 47 11.87 6.55 0.96
C ILE A 47 11.90 6.36 -0.55
N LEU A 48 10.75 6.44 -1.19
CA LEU A 48 10.62 6.31 -2.64
C LEU A 48 10.88 7.61 -3.38
N PHE A 49 10.61 8.75 -2.74
CA PHE A 49 10.87 10.08 -3.27
C PHE A 49 11.10 11.05 -2.11
N ASP A 50 12.21 11.76 -2.12
CA ASP A 50 12.63 12.72 -1.10
C ASP A 50 12.72 14.17 -1.62
N GLY A 51 12.22 14.41 -2.83
CA GLY A 51 12.29 15.71 -3.49
C GLY A 51 13.55 15.90 -4.34
N SER A 52 14.52 14.98 -4.33
CA SER A 52 15.79 15.15 -5.03
C SER A 52 15.79 14.54 -6.43
N ASP A 53 15.31 13.31 -6.57
CA ASP A 53 15.31 12.59 -7.84
C ASP A 53 14.24 11.52 -7.94
N LEU A 54 14.08 10.96 -9.15
CA LEU A 54 13.20 9.83 -9.44
C LEU A 54 13.99 8.53 -9.68
N SER A 55 15.16 8.38 -9.06
CA SER A 55 16.06 7.24 -9.28
C SER A 55 15.44 5.88 -8.95
N LYS A 56 14.48 5.84 -8.02
CA LYS A 56 13.73 4.62 -7.63
C LYS A 56 12.52 4.35 -8.53
N TRP A 57 12.27 5.22 -9.51
CA TRP A 57 11.13 5.16 -10.40
C TRP A 57 11.57 4.90 -11.83
N LYS A 58 10.68 4.38 -12.65
CA LYS A 58 10.81 4.23 -14.09
C LYS A 58 9.48 4.54 -14.76
N PRO A 59 9.48 4.95 -16.03
CA PRO A 59 8.26 5.02 -16.83
C PRO A 59 7.57 3.65 -16.87
N ARG A 60 6.24 3.67 -16.85
CA ARG A 60 5.47 2.44 -16.92
C ARG A 60 5.60 1.76 -18.28
N TRP A 61 5.69 2.56 -19.36
CA TRP A 61 5.97 2.10 -20.74
C TRP A 61 6.59 3.20 -21.58
N GLY A 62 7.07 2.81 -22.75
CA GLY A 62 7.47 3.70 -23.85
C GLY A 62 8.88 4.25 -23.74
N LYS A 63 9.14 5.26 -22.96
CA LYS A 63 10.41 6.00 -22.89
C LYS A 63 11.38 5.44 -21.86
N ASP A 64 12.65 5.80 -21.97
CA ASP A 64 13.67 5.46 -20.96
C ASP A 64 13.57 6.32 -19.69
N LYS A 65 12.97 7.50 -19.80
CA LYS A 65 12.81 8.45 -18.69
C LYS A 65 11.43 9.08 -18.71
N SER A 66 10.88 9.29 -17.50
CA SER A 66 9.68 10.10 -17.31
C SER A 66 10.00 11.58 -17.50
N GLU A 67 9.02 12.34 -17.99
CA GLU A 67 9.07 13.79 -18.11
C GLU A 67 8.53 14.52 -16.86
N TRP A 68 8.20 13.79 -15.80
CA TRP A 68 7.75 14.39 -14.54
C TRP A 68 8.80 15.33 -13.97
N GLN A 69 8.35 16.51 -13.54
CA GLN A 69 9.24 17.63 -13.18
C GLN A 69 9.38 17.75 -11.67
N ILE A 70 10.62 17.71 -11.19
CA ILE A 70 10.95 17.96 -9.79
C ILE A 70 11.04 19.45 -9.59
N ASN A 71 10.27 19.95 -8.62
CA ASN A 71 10.15 21.36 -8.31
C ASN A 71 11.15 21.78 -7.22
N LYS A 72 11.39 23.10 -7.11
CA LYS A 72 12.31 23.65 -6.11
C LYS A 72 11.84 23.45 -4.66
N ASP A 73 10.55 23.27 -4.46
CA ASP A 73 9.94 23.00 -3.15
C ASP A 73 10.00 21.52 -2.74
N GLY A 74 10.64 20.66 -3.53
CA GLY A 74 10.75 19.24 -3.29
C GLY A 74 9.53 18.41 -3.73
N SER A 75 8.55 19.02 -4.36
CA SER A 75 7.44 18.28 -4.97
C SER A 75 7.79 17.77 -6.37
N VAL A 76 6.99 16.85 -6.91
CA VAL A 76 7.06 16.42 -8.31
C VAL A 76 5.75 16.68 -9.01
N THR A 77 5.81 17.34 -10.16
CA THR A 77 4.63 17.62 -10.99
C THR A 77 4.45 16.52 -12.03
N VAL A 78 3.27 15.93 -12.03
CA VAL A 78 2.85 14.99 -13.07
C VAL A 78 2.74 15.74 -14.40
N VAL A 79 3.44 15.24 -15.41
CA VAL A 79 3.34 15.72 -16.78
C VAL A 79 2.64 14.65 -17.61
N PHE A 80 1.65 15.07 -18.39
CA PHE A 80 1.00 14.15 -19.32
C PHE A 80 2.00 13.81 -20.43
N ASP A 81 2.43 12.57 -20.43
CA ASP A 81 3.36 12.02 -21.40
C ASP A 81 2.90 10.63 -21.88
N ASP A 82 3.58 10.08 -22.87
CA ASP A 82 3.24 8.78 -23.44
C ASP A 82 3.72 7.59 -22.58
N THR A 83 4.18 7.83 -21.36
CA THR A 83 4.75 6.79 -20.50
C THR A 83 3.72 6.10 -19.60
N GLY A 84 2.49 6.62 -19.58
CA GLY A 84 1.42 6.11 -18.71
C GLY A 84 1.68 6.28 -17.23
N GLY A 85 2.56 7.23 -16.88
CA GLY A 85 2.98 7.50 -15.52
C GLY A 85 4.29 6.81 -15.14
N ILE A 86 4.56 6.77 -13.84
CA ILE A 86 5.76 6.13 -13.30
C ILE A 86 5.39 4.94 -12.42
N GLU A 87 6.30 3.99 -12.32
CA GLU A 87 6.18 2.86 -11.41
C GLU A 87 7.48 2.64 -10.64
N THR A 88 7.41 2.06 -9.47
CA THR A 88 8.61 1.72 -8.69
C THR A 88 9.46 0.68 -9.40
N LYS A 89 10.79 0.84 -9.37
CA LYS A 89 11.73 -0.18 -9.88
C LYS A 89 11.72 -1.44 -9.02
N GLU A 90 11.51 -1.25 -7.72
CA GLU A 90 11.40 -2.33 -6.73
C GLU A 90 9.95 -2.81 -6.62
N ASN A 91 9.79 -4.09 -6.35
CA ASN A 91 8.49 -4.70 -6.09
C ASN A 91 8.27 -4.89 -4.60
N PHE A 92 7.07 -4.59 -4.12
CA PHE A 92 6.67 -4.73 -2.73
C PHE A 92 5.52 -5.73 -2.61
N SER A 93 5.46 -6.47 -1.50
CA SER A 93 4.36 -7.38 -1.22
C SER A 93 3.35 -6.76 -0.25
N SER A 94 3.62 -6.82 1.04
CA SER A 94 2.79 -6.23 2.09
C SER A 94 3.41 -4.92 2.53
N VAL A 95 2.70 -3.80 2.37
CA VAL A 95 3.23 -2.46 2.65
C VAL A 95 2.18 -1.57 3.29
N GLN A 96 2.65 -0.58 4.04
CA GLN A 96 1.92 0.64 4.32
C GLN A 96 2.50 1.73 3.42
N LEU A 97 1.68 2.37 2.62
CA LEU A 97 2.12 3.40 1.68
C LEU A 97 1.63 4.77 2.15
N HIS A 98 2.56 5.71 2.30
CA HIS A 98 2.27 7.11 2.52
C HIS A 98 2.52 7.90 1.23
N VAL A 99 1.52 8.64 0.77
CA VAL A 99 1.60 9.50 -0.41
C VAL A 99 0.90 10.81 -0.11
N GLU A 100 1.60 11.92 -0.29
CA GLU A 100 1.03 13.26 -0.25
C GLU A 100 0.85 13.79 -1.67
N TRP A 101 -0.27 14.43 -1.92
CA TRP A 101 -0.58 14.99 -3.23
C TRP A 101 -1.36 16.30 -3.14
N LYS A 102 -1.22 17.11 -4.16
CA LYS A 102 -1.95 18.36 -4.32
C LYS A 102 -2.54 18.43 -5.73
N THR A 103 -3.81 18.79 -5.81
CA THR A 103 -4.47 19.04 -7.10
C THR A 103 -4.04 20.39 -7.69
N SER A 104 -4.20 20.54 -9.00
CA SER A 104 -4.01 21.82 -9.68
C SER A 104 -4.95 22.88 -9.11
N GLU A 105 -4.52 24.13 -9.16
CA GLU A 105 -5.37 25.29 -8.86
C GLU A 105 -6.34 25.63 -10.01
N ASP A 106 -6.13 25.04 -11.19
CA ASP A 106 -7.03 25.19 -12.33
C ASP A 106 -8.33 24.40 -12.11
N THR A 107 -9.40 25.13 -11.90
CA THR A 107 -10.75 24.61 -11.70
C THR A 107 -11.63 24.74 -12.94
N SER A 108 -11.06 25.02 -14.11
CA SER A 108 -11.80 25.12 -15.38
C SER A 108 -12.41 23.79 -15.83
N PHE A 109 -11.80 22.69 -15.42
CA PHE A 109 -12.32 21.36 -15.65
C PHE A 109 -13.30 20.92 -14.55
N THR A 110 -14.09 19.91 -14.83
CA THR A 110 -15.09 19.37 -13.90
C THR A 110 -15.14 17.84 -14.01
N ASN A 111 -15.80 17.21 -13.02
CA ASN A 111 -15.99 15.76 -13.01
C ASN A 111 -14.63 15.02 -13.04
N GLN A 112 -14.51 13.98 -13.84
CA GLN A 112 -13.30 13.16 -13.95
C GLN A 112 -12.15 13.82 -14.74
N GLU A 113 -12.34 15.01 -15.25
CA GLU A 113 -11.29 15.74 -15.97
C GLU A 113 -10.49 16.70 -15.07
N ARG A 114 -10.93 16.87 -13.82
CA ARG A 114 -10.33 17.84 -12.90
C ARG A 114 -9.26 17.22 -12.02
N SER A 115 -7.98 17.46 -12.38
CA SER A 115 -6.80 16.90 -11.68
C SER A 115 -6.84 15.38 -11.48
N ASN A 116 -7.26 14.66 -12.50
CA ASN A 116 -7.37 13.20 -12.46
C ASN A 116 -5.99 12.53 -12.47
N SER A 117 -5.75 11.70 -11.49
CA SER A 117 -4.57 10.84 -11.35
C SER A 117 -4.92 9.64 -10.48
N GLY A 118 -3.96 8.76 -10.21
CA GLY A 118 -4.22 7.62 -9.34
C GLY A 118 -2.95 6.93 -8.87
N VAL A 119 -3.05 6.25 -7.74
CA VAL A 119 -2.02 5.36 -7.21
C VAL A 119 -2.44 3.93 -7.48
N PHE A 120 -1.69 3.23 -8.32
CA PHE A 120 -2.00 1.86 -8.70
C PHE A 120 -1.24 0.85 -7.84
N LEU A 121 -1.98 -0.01 -7.16
CA LEU A 121 -1.43 -1.15 -6.43
C LEU A 121 -1.48 -2.38 -7.33
N GLN A 122 -0.34 -3.06 -7.48
CA GLN A 122 -0.16 -4.23 -8.36
C GLN A 122 -0.58 -3.98 -9.83
N GLY A 123 -0.61 -2.71 -10.27
CA GLY A 123 -1.08 -2.34 -11.59
C GLY A 123 -2.57 -2.63 -11.87
N ARG A 124 -3.36 -2.92 -10.84
CA ARG A 124 -4.77 -3.33 -10.95
C ARG A 124 -5.73 -2.49 -10.14
N TYR A 125 -5.37 -2.16 -8.92
CA TYR A 125 -6.25 -1.44 -7.98
C TYR A 125 -5.81 0.00 -7.91
N GLU A 126 -6.69 0.88 -8.30
CA GLU A 126 -6.43 2.32 -8.31
C GLU A 126 -7.05 2.97 -7.07
N ILE A 127 -6.22 3.66 -6.31
CA ILE A 127 -6.69 4.65 -5.35
C ILE A 127 -6.76 5.98 -6.06
N GLN A 128 -7.96 6.50 -6.22
CA GLN A 128 -8.23 7.69 -7.03
C GLN A 128 -7.65 8.95 -6.42
N ILE A 129 -6.94 9.71 -7.24
CA ILE A 129 -6.58 11.10 -7.00
C ILE A 129 -7.42 11.97 -7.94
N LEU A 130 -8.19 12.89 -7.36
CA LEU A 130 -9.08 13.77 -8.10
C LEU A 130 -9.32 15.06 -7.31
N ASP A 131 -9.50 16.17 -7.96
CA ASP A 131 -10.12 17.32 -7.32
C ASP A 131 -11.65 17.17 -7.36
N SER A 132 -12.19 16.47 -6.38
CA SER A 132 -13.62 16.26 -6.22
C SER A 132 -14.30 17.34 -5.36
N TYR A 133 -13.56 18.33 -4.85
CA TYR A 133 -14.16 19.39 -4.05
C TYR A 133 -15.08 20.29 -4.87
N LYS A 134 -16.37 20.30 -4.50
CA LYS A 134 -17.42 21.03 -5.24
C LYS A 134 -17.45 20.72 -6.75
N SER A 135 -17.00 19.52 -7.13
CA SER A 135 -17.05 19.05 -8.51
C SER A 135 -17.88 17.79 -8.58
N PRO A 136 -18.97 17.76 -9.37
CA PRO A 136 -19.82 16.59 -9.46
C PRO A 136 -19.06 15.43 -10.09
N THR A 137 -19.14 14.27 -9.44
CA THR A 137 -18.61 13.00 -9.97
C THR A 137 -19.38 11.83 -9.35
N TYR A 138 -19.20 10.65 -9.87
CA TYR A 138 -19.82 9.46 -9.26
C TYR A 138 -19.09 9.07 -7.96
N VAL A 139 -19.84 8.55 -7.00
CA VAL A 139 -19.39 8.37 -5.61
C VAL A 139 -18.13 7.47 -5.46
N ASN A 140 -17.98 6.47 -6.31
CA ASN A 140 -16.84 5.56 -6.32
C ASN A 140 -15.73 5.97 -7.32
N GLY A 141 -15.72 7.22 -7.75
CA GLY A 141 -14.70 7.84 -8.59
C GLY A 141 -14.16 9.15 -8.04
N GLN A 142 -14.55 9.52 -6.80
CA GLN A 142 -13.99 10.69 -6.14
C GLN A 142 -12.63 10.37 -5.47
N ALA A 143 -11.93 11.39 -5.00
CA ALA A 143 -10.64 11.22 -4.32
C ALA A 143 -10.73 10.20 -3.18
N GLY A 144 -9.75 9.31 -3.09
CA GLY A 144 -9.66 8.27 -2.06
C GLY A 144 -10.51 7.01 -2.33
N SER A 145 -11.30 6.97 -3.40
CA SER A 145 -12.03 5.75 -3.78
C SER A 145 -11.07 4.65 -4.22
N VAL A 146 -11.43 3.38 -3.97
CA VAL A 146 -10.95 2.29 -4.81
C VAL A 146 -11.76 2.38 -6.10
N TYR A 147 -11.14 2.92 -7.15
CA TYR A 147 -11.80 3.41 -8.35
C TYR A 147 -12.81 2.44 -8.95
N LYS A 148 -14.05 2.90 -9.12
CA LYS A 148 -15.22 2.13 -9.58
C LYS A 148 -15.58 0.89 -8.77
N GLN A 149 -15.01 0.74 -7.57
CA GLN A 149 -15.31 -0.40 -6.69
C GLN A 149 -15.91 0.05 -5.36
N TYR A 150 -15.16 0.86 -4.60
CA TYR A 150 -15.56 1.28 -3.26
C TYR A 150 -15.45 2.79 -3.10
N ILE A 151 -16.40 3.35 -2.39
CA ILE A 151 -16.35 4.77 -1.98
C ILE A 151 -15.28 4.99 -0.92
N PRO A 152 -14.73 6.20 -0.79
CA PRO A 152 -13.88 6.56 0.34
C PRO A 152 -14.71 6.53 1.64
N LEU A 153 -14.04 6.22 2.74
CA LEU A 153 -14.65 6.23 4.09
C LEU A 153 -14.68 7.64 4.67
#